data_40065be54f57cb0f6555230179f14a34
#
_entry.id   40065be54f57cb0f6555230179f14a34
#
_cell.length_a   1.000
_cell.length_b   1.000
_cell.length_c   1.000
_cell.angle_alpha   90.00
_cell.angle_beta   90.00
_cell.angle_gamma   90.00
#
_symmetry.space_group_name_H-M   'P 1'
#
loop_
_entity.id
_entity.type
_entity.pdbx_description
1 polymer ?
#
loop_
_entity_poly.entity_id
_entity_poly.type
_entity_poly.pdbx_seq_one_letter_code
_entity_poly.pdbx_strand_id
1 'polypeptide(L)'
;LDLLDGSNKPVVAAIHGTALGGGLETALCCHYRLAVGTAKFGLPEVHLGLLPGAGGTQRLPRAVGVEKALSMVTSGSPIGAADALASGLIDSIVEGDLRSEALAYAIEKASSSVSHPKLRDTDERLQDATDNPEIFNNVRKMIARKTRGFMAPENNIRCIEAAVSMPFDEGLKFENKLFMELMMGPQSKAQQYFFFAERQAAKVDGIGKDTQEIPINKVGVIGGGLMGGGIAMNMANVGIPVTIIETSQEALDRGLGTIRKNYENTASKGRISQEDVETRCGLIGG
;
A
#
# COMPACT_ATOMS: atom_id res chain seq x y z
N LEU A 1 19.91 10.97 6.36
CA LEU A 1 19.73 9.55 6.68
C LEU A 1 21.07 8.86 6.95
N ASP A 2 22.14 9.22 6.24
CA ASP A 2 23.47 8.61 6.38
C ASP A 2 24.03 8.67 7.81
N LEU A 3 23.71 9.73 8.57
CA LEU A 3 24.09 9.85 9.99
C LEU A 3 23.40 8.80 10.87
N LEU A 4 22.16 8.46 10.57
CA LEU A 4 21.42 7.40 11.30
C LEU A 4 22.01 6.04 10.97
N ASP A 5 22.14 5.77 9.68
CA ASP A 5 22.66 4.52 9.14
C ASP A 5 24.16 4.28 9.56
N GLY A 6 24.93 5.36 9.63
CA GLY A 6 26.34 5.34 10.03
C GLY A 6 26.59 5.34 11.54
N SER A 7 25.54 5.45 12.39
CA SER A 7 25.71 5.56 13.84
C SER A 7 26.38 4.32 14.44
N ASN A 8 27.31 4.55 15.36
CA ASN A 8 27.91 3.49 16.18
C ASN A 8 27.10 3.23 17.49
N LYS A 9 26.08 4.05 17.74
CA LYS A 9 25.13 3.84 18.84
C LYS A 9 23.87 3.19 18.31
N PRO A 10 23.19 2.34 19.08
CA PRO A 10 21.93 1.75 18.63
C PRO A 10 20.90 2.84 18.39
N VAL A 11 20.31 2.84 17.21
CA VAL A 11 19.18 3.71 16.87
C VAL A 11 17.96 2.83 16.72
N VAL A 12 16.93 3.10 17.51
CA VAL A 12 15.67 2.34 17.54
C VAL A 12 14.55 3.23 17.02
N ALA A 13 13.89 2.81 15.95
CA ALA A 13 12.66 3.43 15.51
C ALA A 13 11.48 2.89 16.34
N ALA A 14 10.82 3.77 17.08
CA ALA A 14 9.59 3.48 17.83
C ALA A 14 8.39 3.97 17.01
N ILE A 15 7.65 3.06 16.39
CA ILE A 15 6.67 3.38 15.35
C ILE A 15 5.26 3.28 15.92
N HIS A 16 4.59 4.45 15.99
CA HIS A 16 3.20 4.57 16.40
C HIS A 16 2.37 5.08 15.22
N GLY A 17 1.34 4.33 14.81
CA GLY A 17 0.49 4.71 13.68
C GLY A 17 1.07 4.32 12.32
N THR A 18 1.24 5.27 11.39
CA THR A 18 1.69 4.95 10.02
C THR A 18 3.11 5.43 9.74
N ALA A 19 3.98 4.53 9.28
CA ALA A 19 5.28 4.85 8.69
C ALA A 19 5.18 4.66 7.18
N LEU A 20 4.94 5.77 6.45
CA LEU A 20 4.76 5.76 5.00
C LEU A 20 5.81 6.63 4.31
N GLY A 21 6.25 6.22 3.11
CA GLY A 21 7.20 6.98 2.30
C GLY A 21 8.49 7.27 3.07
N GLY A 22 8.94 8.52 3.06
CA GLY A 22 10.13 8.97 3.78
C GLY A 22 10.15 8.61 5.28
N GLY A 23 8.98 8.44 5.92
CA GLY A 23 8.88 7.95 7.30
C GLY A 23 9.35 6.51 7.44
N LEU A 24 8.97 5.63 6.51
CA LEU A 24 9.47 4.26 6.47
C LEU A 24 10.95 4.23 6.06
N GLU A 25 11.35 5.05 5.09
CA GLU A 25 12.75 5.15 4.68
C GLU A 25 13.67 5.56 5.84
N THR A 26 13.21 6.49 6.70
CA THR A 26 13.91 6.87 7.92
C THR A 26 13.99 5.69 8.92
N ALA A 27 12.91 4.96 9.11
CA ALA A 27 12.90 3.78 9.98
C ALA A 27 13.83 2.68 9.46
N LEU A 28 13.95 2.50 8.14
CA LEU A 28 14.87 1.55 7.51
C LEU A 28 16.35 1.92 7.69
N CYS A 29 16.66 3.19 8.00
CA CYS A 29 18.02 3.62 8.35
C CYS A 29 18.36 3.36 9.83
N CYS A 30 17.37 3.05 10.67
CA CYS A 30 17.59 2.68 12.06
C CYS A 30 18.05 1.22 12.15
N HIS A 31 18.84 0.91 13.20
CA HIS A 31 19.31 -0.45 13.45
C HIS A 31 18.16 -1.39 13.81
N TYR A 32 17.20 -0.88 14.59
CA TYR A 32 16.07 -1.65 15.11
C TYR A 32 14.75 -0.88 14.90
N ARG A 33 13.65 -1.62 14.76
CA ARG A 33 12.30 -1.07 14.49
C ARG A 33 11.28 -1.77 15.37
N LEU A 34 10.73 -1.06 16.35
CA LEU A 34 9.66 -1.52 17.22
C LEU A 34 8.37 -0.78 16.85
N ALA A 35 7.23 -1.45 16.90
CA ALA A 35 5.96 -0.84 16.52
C ALA A 35 4.79 -1.31 17.38
N VAL A 36 3.76 -0.48 17.51
CA VAL A 36 2.47 -0.91 18.07
C VAL A 36 1.72 -1.81 17.07
N GLY A 37 0.83 -2.69 17.57
CA GLY A 37 0.07 -3.63 16.73
C GLY A 37 -0.85 -2.99 15.68
N THR A 38 -1.21 -1.72 15.85
CA THR A 38 -2.03 -0.95 14.90
C THR A 38 -1.22 -0.22 13.82
N ALA A 39 0.10 -0.27 13.89
CA ALA A 39 0.98 0.41 12.95
C ALA A 39 0.85 -0.13 11.52
N LYS A 40 1.07 0.76 10.54
CA LYS A 40 1.07 0.42 9.11
C LYS A 40 2.34 0.94 8.46
N PHE A 41 2.83 0.19 7.46
CA PHE A 41 4.11 0.44 6.80
C PHE A 41 3.95 0.37 5.29
N GLY A 42 4.54 1.31 4.56
CA GLY A 42 4.46 1.29 3.10
C GLY A 42 5.30 2.34 2.42
N LEU A 43 5.51 2.15 1.12
CA LEU A 43 6.18 3.10 0.23
C LEU A 43 5.20 3.46 -0.90
N PRO A 44 4.29 4.44 -0.67
CA PRO A 44 3.19 4.75 -1.58
C PRO A 44 3.56 5.74 -2.69
N GLU A 45 4.84 6.05 -2.90
CA GLU A 45 5.34 7.05 -3.85
C GLU A 45 4.86 6.80 -5.28
N VAL A 46 4.61 5.54 -5.64
CA VAL A 46 4.08 5.14 -6.96
C VAL A 46 2.74 5.79 -7.28
N HIS A 47 1.92 6.11 -6.27
CA HIS A 47 0.65 6.82 -6.44
C HIS A 47 0.81 8.30 -6.80
N LEU A 48 2.01 8.84 -6.62
CA LEU A 48 2.39 10.19 -7.01
C LEU A 48 3.27 10.20 -8.26
N GLY A 49 3.39 9.06 -8.95
CA GLY A 49 4.25 8.91 -10.11
C GLY A 49 5.73 8.96 -9.78
N LEU A 50 6.09 8.59 -8.55
CA LEU A 50 7.45 8.59 -8.03
C LEU A 50 7.88 7.17 -7.59
N LEU A 51 9.13 7.04 -7.22
CA LEU A 51 9.68 5.92 -6.48
C LEU A 51 10.18 6.42 -5.11
N PRO A 52 10.41 5.54 -4.12
CA PRO A 52 11.10 5.91 -2.87
C PRO A 52 12.49 6.46 -3.18
N GLY A 53 12.76 7.69 -2.79
CA GLY A 53 13.96 8.43 -3.22
C GLY A 53 15.00 8.68 -2.12
N ALA A 54 14.80 8.08 -0.94
CA ALA A 54 15.70 8.24 0.20
C ALA A 54 16.33 6.90 0.65
N GLY A 55 16.52 6.00 -0.30
CA GLY A 55 17.13 4.69 -0.10
C GLY A 55 16.14 3.56 0.18
N GLY A 56 14.84 3.84 0.03
CA GLY A 56 13.78 2.86 0.28
C GLY A 56 13.87 1.66 -0.65
N THR A 57 14.15 1.87 -1.93
CA THR A 57 14.29 0.76 -2.89
C THR A 57 15.54 -0.08 -2.66
N GLN A 58 16.52 0.45 -1.92
CA GLN A 58 17.75 -0.25 -1.61
C GLN A 58 17.69 -0.98 -0.27
N ARG A 59 17.05 -0.37 0.75
CA ARG A 59 16.95 -0.96 2.09
C ARG A 59 15.77 -1.92 2.25
N LEU A 60 14.61 -1.63 1.62
CA LEU A 60 13.43 -2.47 1.77
C LEU A 60 13.67 -3.93 1.35
N PRO A 61 14.24 -4.23 0.16
CA PRO A 61 14.47 -5.62 -0.23
C PRO A 61 15.47 -6.34 0.69
N ARG A 62 16.40 -5.62 1.31
CA ARG A 62 17.32 -6.16 2.32
C ARG A 62 16.61 -6.48 3.64
N ALA A 63 15.52 -5.78 3.94
CA ALA A 63 14.72 -6.03 5.14
C ALA A 63 13.71 -7.17 4.95
N VAL A 64 12.98 -7.19 3.82
CA VAL A 64 11.78 -8.06 3.64
C VAL A 64 11.91 -9.07 2.51
N GLY A 65 13.02 -9.09 1.79
CA GLY A 65 13.20 -9.88 0.57
C GLY A 65 12.66 -9.17 -0.68
N VAL A 66 13.13 -9.62 -1.85
CA VAL A 66 12.88 -8.93 -3.12
C VAL A 66 11.42 -9.00 -3.56
N GLU A 67 10.77 -10.15 -3.43
CA GLU A 67 9.37 -10.33 -3.83
C GLU A 67 8.42 -9.41 -3.06
N LYS A 68 8.57 -9.38 -1.73
CA LYS A 68 7.77 -8.52 -0.86
C LYS A 68 8.04 -7.04 -1.15
N ALA A 69 9.30 -6.66 -1.33
CA ALA A 69 9.67 -5.29 -1.68
C ALA A 69 9.06 -4.85 -3.00
N LEU A 70 9.15 -5.66 -4.06
CA LEU A 70 8.50 -5.42 -5.36
C LEU A 70 6.99 -5.21 -5.21
N SER A 71 6.33 -6.08 -4.45
CA SER A 71 4.89 -5.94 -4.18
C SER A 71 4.56 -4.61 -3.51
N MET A 72 5.33 -4.20 -2.48
CA MET A 72 5.10 -2.97 -1.73
C MET A 72 5.34 -1.71 -2.57
N VAL A 73 6.46 -1.63 -3.30
CA VAL A 73 6.81 -0.40 -4.05
C VAL A 73 5.99 -0.25 -5.34
N THR A 74 5.55 -1.34 -5.97
CA THR A 74 4.77 -1.26 -7.21
C THR A 74 3.27 -1.08 -6.97
N SER A 75 2.75 -1.58 -5.84
CA SER A 75 1.35 -1.38 -5.45
C SER A 75 1.13 -0.10 -4.63
N GLY A 76 2.14 0.36 -3.89
CA GLY A 76 2.00 1.43 -2.91
C GLY A 76 1.09 1.08 -1.72
N SER A 77 0.64 -0.17 -1.61
CA SER A 77 -0.28 -0.61 -0.56
C SER A 77 0.47 -0.84 0.75
N PRO A 78 -0.01 -0.29 1.88
CA PRO A 78 0.61 -0.52 3.18
C PRO A 78 0.33 -1.93 3.71
N ILE A 79 1.27 -2.45 4.51
CA ILE A 79 1.12 -3.67 5.28
C ILE A 79 0.89 -3.37 6.76
N GLY A 80 0.25 -4.28 7.50
CA GLY A 80 0.05 -4.17 8.94
C GLY A 80 1.24 -4.68 9.76
N ALA A 81 1.21 -4.44 11.08
CA ALA A 81 2.29 -4.79 12.00
C ALA A 81 2.60 -6.30 12.03
N ALA A 82 1.58 -7.16 11.99
CA ALA A 82 1.77 -8.61 11.97
C ALA A 82 2.53 -9.08 10.71
N ASP A 83 2.16 -8.57 9.53
CA ASP A 83 2.85 -8.86 8.27
C ASP A 83 4.27 -8.25 8.24
N ALA A 84 4.44 -7.04 8.81
CA ALA A 84 5.73 -6.40 8.95
C ALA A 84 6.69 -7.21 9.85
N LEU A 85 6.19 -7.76 10.95
CA LEU A 85 6.97 -8.65 11.83
C LEU A 85 7.34 -9.95 11.11
N ALA A 86 6.35 -10.60 10.49
CA ALA A 86 6.56 -11.86 9.78
C ALA A 86 7.55 -11.73 8.61
N SER A 87 7.56 -10.59 7.93
CA SER A 87 8.51 -10.30 6.83
C SER A 87 9.89 -9.82 7.30
N GLY A 88 10.07 -9.52 8.58
CA GLY A 88 11.32 -8.97 9.13
C GLY A 88 11.49 -7.46 8.89
N LEU A 89 10.43 -6.75 8.52
CA LEU A 89 10.46 -5.29 8.41
C LEU A 89 10.62 -4.62 9.78
N ILE A 90 10.01 -5.19 10.81
CA ILE A 90 10.15 -4.77 12.20
C ILE A 90 10.66 -5.91 13.07
N ASP A 91 11.30 -5.58 14.18
CA ASP A 91 11.91 -6.54 15.10
C ASP A 91 10.93 -7.01 16.18
N SER A 92 9.97 -6.16 16.58
CA SER A 92 8.99 -6.50 17.62
C SER A 92 7.72 -5.68 17.52
N ILE A 93 6.61 -6.30 17.94
CA ILE A 93 5.34 -5.61 18.23
C ILE A 93 5.28 -5.36 19.75
N VAL A 94 5.02 -4.11 20.10
CA VAL A 94 4.93 -3.62 21.48
C VAL A 94 3.46 -3.55 21.90
N GLU A 95 3.13 -4.20 23.03
CA GLU A 95 1.78 -4.20 23.59
C GLU A 95 1.58 -3.12 24.68
N GLY A 96 2.68 -2.72 25.34
CA GLY A 96 2.68 -1.71 26.41
C GLY A 96 2.97 -0.29 25.92
N ASP A 97 3.62 0.50 26.78
CA ASP A 97 4.06 1.86 26.43
C ASP A 97 5.25 1.82 25.48
N LEU A 98 5.00 2.16 24.23
CA LEU A 98 5.99 2.10 23.15
C LEU A 98 7.29 2.85 23.49
N ARG A 99 7.18 4.01 24.14
CA ARG A 99 8.34 4.83 24.46
C ARG A 99 9.23 4.16 25.50
N SER A 100 8.63 3.65 26.57
CA SER A 100 9.34 2.98 27.64
C SER A 100 10.00 1.69 27.16
N GLU A 101 9.29 0.89 26.37
CA GLU A 101 9.82 -0.36 25.83
C GLU A 101 10.93 -0.12 24.79
N ALA A 102 10.77 0.87 23.89
CA ALA A 102 11.81 1.22 22.93
C ALA A 102 13.07 1.77 23.63
N LEU A 103 12.91 2.53 24.72
CA LEU A 103 14.04 3.01 25.54
C LEU A 103 14.75 1.86 26.22
N ALA A 104 14.02 0.94 26.84
CA ALA A 104 14.60 -0.25 27.49
C ALA A 104 15.36 -1.11 26.48
N TYR A 105 14.77 -1.31 25.30
CA TYR A 105 15.40 -2.03 24.19
C TYR A 105 16.70 -1.35 23.73
N ALA A 106 16.68 -0.02 23.55
CA ALA A 106 17.86 0.74 23.15
C ALA A 106 18.99 0.66 24.21
N ILE A 107 18.65 0.70 25.51
CA ILE A 107 19.63 0.54 26.61
C ILE A 107 20.21 -0.86 26.61
N GLU A 108 19.40 -1.90 26.42
CA GLU A 108 19.86 -3.28 26.30
C GLU A 108 20.88 -3.41 25.15
N LYS A 109 20.52 -2.92 23.95
CA LYS A 109 21.40 -2.98 22.77
C LYS A 109 22.69 -2.17 22.97
N ALA A 110 22.60 -1.00 23.62
CA ALA A 110 23.77 -0.18 23.92
C ALA A 110 24.74 -0.85 24.93
N SER A 111 24.23 -1.73 25.77
CA SER A 111 25.03 -2.48 26.75
C SER A 111 25.71 -3.72 26.16
N SER A 112 25.31 -4.10 24.92
CA SER A 112 25.90 -5.24 24.22
C SER A 112 27.20 -4.82 23.53
N SER A 113 28.18 -5.71 23.51
CA SER A 113 29.45 -5.51 22.78
C SER A 113 29.36 -5.87 21.29
N VAL A 114 28.15 -6.20 20.79
CA VAL A 114 27.91 -6.62 19.40
C VAL A 114 27.64 -5.39 18.53
N SER A 115 28.19 -5.37 17.33
CA SER A 115 27.88 -4.35 16.33
C SER A 115 26.38 -4.39 15.96
N HIS A 116 25.79 -3.20 15.78
CA HIS A 116 24.36 -3.10 15.42
C HIS A 116 24.14 -3.40 13.93
N PRO A 117 23.06 -4.15 13.57
CA PRO A 117 22.80 -4.51 12.19
C PRO A 117 22.44 -3.28 11.36
N LYS A 118 23.02 -3.18 10.18
CA LYS A 118 22.72 -2.12 9.19
C LYS A 118 22.18 -2.76 7.93
N LEU A 119 21.01 -2.39 7.48
CA LEU A 119 20.40 -2.95 6.28
C LEU A 119 21.28 -2.75 5.03
N ARG A 120 22.06 -1.66 4.99
CA ARG A 120 22.97 -1.41 3.87
C ARG A 120 24.08 -2.44 3.73
N ASP A 121 24.43 -3.12 4.82
CA ASP A 121 25.57 -4.05 4.90
C ASP A 121 25.10 -5.53 4.82
N THR A 122 23.79 -5.77 4.56
CA THR A 122 23.17 -7.11 4.52
C THR A 122 22.63 -7.43 3.12
N ASP A 123 22.98 -8.59 2.57
CA ASP A 123 22.54 -9.03 1.24
C ASP A 123 21.86 -10.41 1.25
N GLU A 124 21.71 -11.05 2.43
CA GLU A 124 21.20 -12.42 2.55
C GLU A 124 19.80 -12.57 1.94
N ARG A 125 18.95 -11.55 2.09
CA ARG A 125 17.58 -11.57 1.56
C ARG A 125 17.47 -11.19 0.08
N LEU A 126 18.59 -10.85 -0.56
CA LEU A 126 18.66 -10.58 -2.00
C LEU A 126 18.99 -11.84 -2.80
N GLN A 127 19.50 -12.91 -2.13
CA GLN A 127 20.05 -14.10 -2.78
C GLN A 127 19.02 -14.81 -3.65
N ASP A 128 17.77 -14.94 -3.18
CA ASP A 128 16.70 -15.63 -3.93
C ASP A 128 16.47 -14.97 -5.31
N ALA A 129 16.59 -13.66 -5.42
CA ALA A 129 16.45 -12.95 -6.69
C ALA A 129 17.72 -12.97 -7.53
N THR A 130 18.89 -13.09 -6.91
CA THR A 130 20.17 -13.33 -7.62
C THR A 130 20.12 -14.69 -8.30
N ASP A 131 19.62 -15.72 -7.62
CA ASP A 131 19.49 -17.08 -8.12
C ASP A 131 18.33 -17.24 -9.12
N ASN A 132 17.28 -16.41 -9.00
CA ASN A 132 16.10 -16.45 -9.87
C ASN A 132 15.71 -15.06 -10.38
N PRO A 133 16.40 -14.49 -11.36
CA PRO A 133 16.12 -13.16 -11.91
C PRO A 133 14.76 -13.06 -12.65
N GLU A 134 14.11 -14.19 -12.96
CA GLU A 134 12.77 -14.20 -13.56
C GLU A 134 11.68 -13.56 -12.68
N ILE A 135 11.93 -13.41 -11.37
CA ILE A 135 11.02 -12.74 -10.44
C ILE A 135 10.61 -11.33 -10.94
N PHE A 136 11.55 -10.58 -11.51
CA PHE A 136 11.29 -9.23 -12.04
C PHE A 136 10.38 -9.27 -13.26
N ASN A 137 10.63 -10.19 -14.20
CA ASN A 137 9.80 -10.38 -15.38
C ASN A 137 8.38 -10.84 -15.01
N ASN A 138 8.24 -11.68 -14.00
CA ASN A 138 6.93 -12.15 -13.51
C ASN A 138 6.14 -10.98 -12.90
N VAL A 139 6.77 -10.12 -12.11
CA VAL A 139 6.12 -8.92 -11.56
C VAL A 139 5.71 -7.97 -12.68
N ARG A 140 6.58 -7.69 -13.67
CA ARG A 140 6.23 -6.88 -14.86
C ARG A 140 4.98 -7.40 -15.57
N LYS A 141 4.90 -8.72 -15.83
CA LYS A 141 3.74 -9.35 -16.46
C LYS A 141 2.48 -9.20 -15.59
N MET A 142 2.60 -9.41 -14.28
CA MET A 142 1.48 -9.33 -13.34
C MET A 142 0.86 -7.93 -13.29
N ILE A 143 1.68 -6.88 -13.27
CA ILE A 143 1.21 -5.50 -13.13
C ILE A 143 0.92 -4.82 -14.48
N ALA A 144 1.37 -5.36 -15.61
CA ALA A 144 1.36 -4.74 -16.94
C ALA A 144 0.03 -4.06 -17.33
N ARG A 145 -1.11 -4.73 -17.03
CA ARG A 145 -2.43 -4.18 -17.34
C ARG A 145 -2.78 -2.95 -16.49
N LYS A 146 -2.40 -2.97 -15.20
CA LYS A 146 -2.75 -1.90 -14.24
C LYS A 146 -1.84 -0.69 -14.38
N THR A 147 -0.60 -0.92 -14.78
CA THR A 147 0.44 0.11 -14.82
C THR A 147 0.74 0.63 -16.23
N ARG A 148 -0.10 0.24 -17.20
CA ARG A 148 0.08 0.62 -18.61
C ARG A 148 0.18 2.14 -18.77
N GLY A 149 1.31 2.59 -19.31
CA GLY A 149 1.60 4.01 -19.56
C GLY A 149 2.21 4.76 -18.39
N PHE A 150 2.31 4.16 -17.20
CA PHE A 150 2.98 4.76 -16.05
C PHE A 150 4.48 4.38 -16.00
N MET A 151 5.33 5.36 -15.75
CA MET A 151 6.79 5.16 -15.67
C MET A 151 7.25 4.70 -14.28
N ALA A 152 6.63 5.20 -13.22
CA ALA A 152 7.06 4.94 -11.85
C ALA A 152 7.08 3.45 -11.47
N PRO A 153 6.10 2.60 -11.82
CA PRO A 153 6.14 1.18 -11.48
C PRO A 153 7.34 0.46 -12.08
N GLU A 154 7.67 0.71 -13.36
CA GLU A 154 8.85 0.11 -13.99
C GLU A 154 10.15 0.62 -13.36
N ASN A 155 10.25 1.93 -13.06
CA ASN A 155 11.43 2.48 -12.42
C ASN A 155 11.61 1.95 -10.98
N ASN A 156 10.52 1.66 -10.25
CA ASN A 156 10.58 0.94 -8.97
C ASN A 156 11.19 -0.45 -9.13
N ILE A 157 10.75 -1.22 -10.13
CA ILE A 157 11.32 -2.56 -10.41
C ILE A 157 12.82 -2.44 -10.72
N ARG A 158 13.21 -1.50 -11.60
CA ARG A 158 14.62 -1.28 -11.97
C ARG A 158 15.49 -0.90 -10.76
N CYS A 159 14.98 -0.14 -9.80
CA CYS A 159 15.71 0.17 -8.58
C CYS A 159 15.87 -1.05 -7.66
N ILE A 160 14.88 -1.95 -7.59
CA ILE A 160 15.04 -3.21 -6.86
C ILE A 160 16.02 -4.16 -7.59
N GLU A 161 16.01 -4.19 -8.94
CA GLU A 161 17.03 -4.91 -9.73
C GLU A 161 18.44 -4.37 -9.43
N ALA A 162 18.58 -3.05 -9.32
CA ALA A 162 19.83 -2.42 -8.94
C ALA A 162 20.28 -2.81 -7.51
N ALA A 163 19.35 -2.94 -6.56
CA ALA A 163 19.65 -3.40 -5.21
C ALA A 163 20.24 -4.83 -5.18
N VAL A 164 19.85 -5.68 -6.13
CA VAL A 164 20.34 -7.07 -6.25
C VAL A 164 21.67 -7.14 -7.01
N SER A 165 21.86 -6.27 -8.02
CA SER A 165 22.96 -6.40 -8.98
C SER A 165 24.14 -5.41 -8.77
N MET A 166 23.95 -4.41 -7.90
CA MET A 166 24.94 -3.35 -7.68
C MET A 166 25.34 -3.24 -6.19
N PRO A 167 26.54 -2.75 -5.88
CA PRO A 167 26.87 -2.31 -4.53
C PRO A 167 25.87 -1.27 -4.02
N PHE A 168 25.60 -1.26 -2.73
CA PHE A 168 24.57 -0.41 -2.11
C PHE A 168 24.66 1.07 -2.52
N ASP A 169 25.86 1.66 -2.45
CA ASP A 169 26.05 3.09 -2.78
C ASP A 169 25.82 3.40 -4.27
N GLU A 170 26.12 2.45 -5.15
CA GLU A 170 25.82 2.58 -6.58
C GLU A 170 24.30 2.44 -6.84
N GLY A 171 23.65 1.53 -6.12
CA GLY A 171 22.19 1.41 -6.14
C GLY A 171 21.49 2.69 -5.66
N LEU A 172 21.99 3.35 -4.62
CA LEU A 172 21.49 4.65 -4.16
C LEU A 172 21.64 5.74 -5.23
N LYS A 173 22.77 5.81 -5.91
CA LYS A 173 22.98 6.77 -7.02
C LYS A 173 22.00 6.49 -8.17
N PHE A 174 21.78 5.22 -8.48
CA PHE A 174 20.83 4.80 -9.51
C PHE A 174 19.39 5.16 -9.13
N GLU A 175 19.00 4.88 -7.89
CA GLU A 175 17.70 5.28 -7.32
C GLU A 175 17.48 6.79 -7.44
N ASN A 176 18.45 7.59 -6.98
CA ASN A 176 18.38 9.06 -7.02
C ASN A 176 18.22 9.58 -8.45
N LYS A 177 18.97 9.03 -9.42
CA LYS A 177 18.85 9.39 -10.83
C LYS A 177 17.42 9.17 -11.33
N LEU A 178 16.85 7.97 -11.12
CA LEU A 178 15.50 7.65 -11.58
C LEU A 178 14.43 8.44 -10.82
N PHE A 179 14.63 8.71 -9.52
CA PHE A 179 13.77 9.58 -8.74
C PHE A 179 13.69 10.99 -9.33
N MET A 180 14.84 11.58 -9.65
CA MET A 180 14.90 12.92 -10.24
C MET A 180 14.25 12.97 -11.62
N GLU A 181 14.45 11.95 -12.47
CA GLU A 181 13.80 11.83 -13.77
C GLU A 181 12.26 11.82 -13.63
N LEU A 182 11.74 11.03 -12.69
CA LEU A 182 10.29 10.97 -12.40
C LEU A 182 9.78 12.29 -11.83
N MET A 183 10.46 12.87 -10.85
CA MET A 183 10.05 14.10 -10.15
C MET A 183 9.97 15.29 -11.11
N MET A 184 10.89 15.40 -12.04
CA MET A 184 10.89 16.46 -13.05
C MET A 184 9.93 16.19 -14.20
N GLY A 185 9.45 14.95 -14.31
CA GLY A 185 8.59 14.48 -15.38
C GLY A 185 7.13 14.98 -15.30
N PRO A 186 6.39 14.91 -16.41
CA PRO A 186 5.00 15.36 -16.45
C PRO A 186 4.04 14.43 -15.67
N GLN A 187 4.35 13.13 -15.58
CA GLN A 187 3.46 12.18 -14.91
C GLN A 187 3.36 12.43 -13.40
N SER A 188 4.48 12.66 -12.73
CA SER A 188 4.47 12.97 -11.29
C SER A 188 3.70 14.27 -11.02
N LYS A 189 3.93 15.32 -11.82
CA LYS A 189 3.18 16.58 -11.70
C LYS A 189 1.67 16.38 -11.89
N ALA A 190 1.26 15.59 -12.88
CA ALA A 190 -0.14 15.30 -13.15
C ALA A 190 -0.78 14.48 -12.01
N GLN A 191 -0.11 13.46 -11.49
CA GLN A 191 -0.62 12.66 -10.38
C GLN A 191 -0.69 13.44 -9.07
N GLN A 192 0.29 14.30 -8.78
CA GLN A 192 0.25 15.21 -7.64
C GLN A 192 -0.92 16.19 -7.77
N TYR A 193 -1.10 16.78 -8.96
CA TYR A 193 -2.25 17.67 -9.21
C TYR A 193 -3.57 16.95 -8.96
N PHE A 194 -3.72 15.74 -9.51
CA PHE A 194 -4.93 14.93 -9.34
C PHE A 194 -5.20 14.61 -7.86
N PHE A 195 -4.16 14.23 -7.11
CA PHE A 195 -4.27 13.96 -5.68
C PHE A 195 -4.82 15.14 -4.86
N PHE A 196 -4.38 16.36 -5.17
CA PHE A 196 -4.90 17.56 -4.51
C PHE A 196 -6.27 17.95 -5.03
N ALA A 197 -6.51 17.83 -6.34
CA ALA A 197 -7.80 18.13 -6.96
C ALA A 197 -8.92 17.22 -6.41
N GLU A 198 -8.67 15.93 -6.25
CA GLU A 198 -9.61 14.98 -5.64
C GLU A 198 -9.98 15.39 -4.20
N ARG A 199 -8.99 15.76 -3.39
CA ARG A 199 -9.25 16.28 -2.04
C ARG A 199 -9.98 17.60 -2.02
N GLN A 200 -9.70 18.48 -2.98
CA GLN A 200 -10.41 19.75 -3.09
C GLN A 200 -11.85 19.54 -3.56
N ALA A 201 -12.10 18.62 -4.49
CA ALA A 201 -13.44 18.31 -4.97
C ALA A 201 -14.37 17.76 -3.86
N ALA A 202 -13.79 17.12 -2.83
CA ALA A 202 -14.54 16.65 -1.67
C ALA A 202 -14.96 17.79 -0.69
N LYS A 203 -14.46 19.01 -0.90
CA LYS A 203 -14.83 20.18 -0.09
C LYS A 203 -15.91 20.99 -0.81
N VAL A 204 -16.99 21.30 -0.12
CA VAL A 204 -18.04 22.15 -0.64
C VAL A 204 -17.99 23.48 0.12
N ASP A 205 -17.82 24.57 -0.63
CA ASP A 205 -17.74 25.91 -0.04
C ASP A 205 -19.05 26.25 0.69
N GLY A 206 -18.93 26.83 1.88
CA GLY A 206 -20.07 27.19 2.72
C GLY A 206 -20.66 26.02 3.56
N ILE A 207 -20.17 24.79 3.38
CA ILE A 207 -20.56 23.63 4.21
C ILE A 207 -19.47 23.35 5.24
N GLY A 208 -19.79 23.62 6.52
CA GLY A 208 -18.89 23.34 7.63
C GLY A 208 -18.90 21.86 8.02
N LYS A 209 -17.89 21.45 8.78
CA LYS A 209 -17.79 20.05 9.30
C LYS A 209 -18.96 19.68 10.24
N ASP A 210 -19.63 20.68 10.83
CA ASP A 210 -20.74 20.50 11.75
C ASP A 210 -22.10 20.52 11.03
N THR A 211 -22.12 20.58 9.70
CA THR A 211 -23.35 20.51 8.90
C THR A 211 -23.97 19.12 9.08
N GLN A 212 -25.21 19.06 9.53
CA GLN A 212 -25.93 17.80 9.70
C GLN A 212 -26.20 17.15 8.35
N GLU A 213 -25.77 15.89 8.22
CA GLU A 213 -26.04 15.08 7.04
C GLU A 213 -27.50 14.59 7.05
N ILE A 214 -28.14 14.62 5.87
CA ILE A 214 -29.47 14.01 5.71
C ILE A 214 -29.25 12.51 5.49
N PRO A 215 -29.78 11.63 6.36
CA PRO A 215 -29.59 10.19 6.21
C PRO A 215 -30.27 9.67 4.93
N ILE A 216 -29.53 8.93 4.14
CA ILE A 216 -30.05 8.24 2.94
C ILE A 216 -30.41 6.82 3.35
N ASN A 217 -31.73 6.57 3.55
CA ASN A 217 -32.20 5.27 4.03
C ASN A 217 -32.63 4.31 2.91
N LYS A 218 -32.83 4.81 1.68
CA LYS A 218 -33.21 4.02 0.51
C LYS A 218 -32.86 4.77 -0.78
N VAL A 219 -32.50 4.02 -1.83
CA VAL A 219 -32.14 4.56 -3.16
C VAL A 219 -32.99 3.88 -4.22
N GLY A 220 -33.49 4.68 -5.18
CA GLY A 220 -34.08 4.20 -6.43
C GLY A 220 -33.08 4.31 -7.57
N VAL A 221 -32.93 3.25 -8.37
CA VAL A 221 -32.07 3.21 -9.57
C VAL A 221 -32.93 2.92 -10.79
N ILE A 222 -32.89 3.79 -11.78
CA ILE A 222 -33.60 3.58 -13.05
C ILE A 222 -32.64 2.88 -14.03
N GLY A 223 -32.98 1.66 -14.43
CA GLY A 223 -32.18 0.79 -15.28
C GLY A 223 -31.22 -0.12 -14.51
N GLY A 224 -31.38 -1.44 -14.63
CA GLY A 224 -30.54 -2.48 -14.01
C GLY A 224 -29.38 -2.97 -14.88
N GLY A 225 -29.00 -2.18 -15.92
CA GLY A 225 -27.88 -2.50 -16.80
C GLY A 225 -26.52 -2.37 -16.10
N LEU A 226 -25.43 -2.34 -16.90
CA LEU A 226 -24.05 -2.32 -16.38
C LEU A 226 -23.80 -1.20 -15.33
N MET A 227 -24.21 0.02 -15.63
CA MET A 227 -24.02 1.16 -14.74
C MET A 227 -24.98 1.13 -13.54
N GLY A 228 -26.30 0.97 -13.80
CA GLY A 228 -27.28 0.94 -12.73
C GLY A 228 -27.08 -0.22 -11.78
N GLY A 229 -26.74 -1.41 -12.26
CA GLY A 229 -26.34 -2.54 -11.44
C GLY A 229 -25.12 -2.24 -10.57
N GLY A 230 -24.09 -1.58 -11.13
CA GLY A 230 -22.91 -1.15 -10.37
C GLY A 230 -23.24 -0.12 -9.29
N ILE A 231 -24.10 0.85 -9.58
CA ILE A 231 -24.58 1.85 -8.60
C ILE A 231 -25.35 1.15 -7.47
N ALA A 232 -26.29 0.25 -7.82
CA ALA A 232 -27.04 -0.53 -6.85
C ALA A 232 -26.13 -1.35 -5.91
N MET A 233 -25.12 -2.01 -6.47
CA MET A 233 -24.11 -2.74 -5.69
C MET A 233 -23.32 -1.82 -4.73
N ASN A 234 -22.95 -0.62 -5.16
CA ASN A 234 -22.24 0.31 -4.28
C ASN A 234 -23.09 0.73 -3.08
N MET A 235 -24.39 0.98 -3.27
CA MET A 235 -25.29 1.30 -2.16
C MET A 235 -25.49 0.11 -1.23
N ALA A 236 -25.69 -1.08 -1.77
CA ALA A 236 -25.84 -2.30 -0.97
C ALA A 236 -24.53 -2.65 -0.19
N ASN A 237 -23.36 -2.31 -0.73
CA ASN A 237 -22.08 -2.50 -0.04
C ASN A 237 -21.96 -1.70 1.27
N VAL A 238 -22.68 -0.59 1.38
CA VAL A 238 -22.76 0.26 2.58
C VAL A 238 -24.08 0.09 3.35
N GLY A 239 -24.83 -0.96 3.06
CA GLY A 239 -26.05 -1.33 3.79
C GLY A 239 -27.31 -0.54 3.40
N ILE A 240 -27.30 0.23 2.32
CA ILE A 240 -28.44 1.02 1.86
C ILE A 240 -29.33 0.18 0.93
N PRO A 241 -30.63 -0.04 1.25
CA PRO A 241 -31.58 -0.73 0.38
C PRO A 241 -31.77 0.00 -0.95
N VAL A 242 -31.88 -0.79 -2.03
CA VAL A 242 -32.03 -0.28 -3.40
C VAL A 242 -33.26 -0.89 -4.07
N THR A 243 -34.04 -0.04 -4.73
CA THR A 243 -35.11 -0.47 -5.65
C THR A 243 -34.67 -0.15 -7.09
N ILE A 244 -34.56 -1.16 -7.95
CA ILE A 244 -34.26 -1.00 -9.37
C ILE A 244 -35.58 -0.95 -10.14
N ILE A 245 -35.73 0.03 -11.02
CA ILE A 245 -36.87 0.16 -11.90
C ILE A 245 -36.40 -0.17 -13.33
N GLU A 246 -37.09 -1.10 -13.97
CA GLU A 246 -36.81 -1.53 -15.35
C GLU A 246 -38.07 -1.49 -16.22
N THR A 247 -37.86 -1.56 -17.54
CA THR A 247 -38.96 -1.53 -18.53
C THR A 247 -39.76 -2.82 -18.60
N SER A 248 -39.21 -3.92 -18.13
CA SER A 248 -39.90 -5.22 -18.06
C SER A 248 -39.31 -6.08 -16.93
N GLN A 249 -40.10 -7.06 -16.47
CA GLN A 249 -39.69 -8.02 -15.45
C GLN A 249 -38.46 -8.81 -15.90
N GLU A 250 -38.40 -9.23 -17.18
CA GLU A 250 -37.25 -9.96 -17.71
C GLU A 250 -35.97 -9.11 -17.71
N ALA A 251 -36.06 -7.79 -17.94
CA ALA A 251 -34.90 -6.89 -17.85
C ALA A 251 -34.44 -6.75 -16.38
N LEU A 252 -35.36 -6.65 -15.44
CA LEU A 252 -35.07 -6.62 -14.03
C LEU A 252 -34.38 -7.91 -13.56
N ASP A 253 -34.93 -9.07 -13.91
CA ASP A 253 -34.39 -10.38 -13.52
C ASP A 253 -32.96 -10.60 -14.07
N ARG A 254 -32.70 -10.16 -15.32
CA ARG A 254 -31.34 -10.18 -15.88
C ARG A 254 -30.38 -9.28 -15.13
N GLY A 255 -30.83 -8.08 -14.73
CA GLY A 255 -30.05 -7.14 -13.93
C GLY A 255 -29.68 -7.70 -12.57
N LEU A 256 -30.67 -8.20 -11.83
CA LEU A 256 -30.48 -8.83 -10.51
C LEU A 256 -29.58 -10.08 -10.62
N GLY A 257 -29.78 -10.92 -11.64
CA GLY A 257 -28.93 -12.07 -11.90
C GLY A 257 -27.47 -11.71 -12.15
N THR A 258 -27.21 -10.60 -12.88
CA THR A 258 -25.86 -10.09 -13.13
C THR A 258 -25.22 -9.59 -11.84
N ILE A 259 -25.96 -8.88 -11.00
CA ILE A 259 -25.49 -8.40 -9.69
C ILE A 259 -25.09 -9.58 -8.80
N ARG A 260 -25.96 -10.59 -8.67
CA ARG A 260 -25.66 -11.79 -7.87
C ARG A 260 -24.38 -12.48 -8.38
N LYS A 261 -24.26 -12.71 -9.68
CA LYS A 261 -23.07 -13.30 -10.30
C LYS A 261 -21.79 -12.52 -9.98
N ASN A 262 -21.86 -11.19 -9.97
CA ASN A 262 -20.71 -10.35 -9.63
C ASN A 262 -20.29 -10.51 -8.17
N TYR A 263 -21.24 -10.59 -7.23
CA TYR A 263 -20.94 -10.86 -5.83
C TYR A 263 -20.39 -12.28 -5.63
N GLU A 264 -20.97 -13.31 -6.25
CA GLU A 264 -20.49 -14.69 -6.21
C GLU A 264 -19.06 -14.81 -6.75
N ASN A 265 -18.73 -14.13 -7.87
CA ASN A 265 -17.38 -14.06 -8.40
C ASN A 265 -16.40 -13.34 -7.43
N THR A 266 -16.90 -12.44 -6.62
CA THR A 266 -16.08 -11.74 -5.61
C THR A 266 -15.85 -12.63 -4.41
N ALA A 267 -16.86 -13.39 -3.98
CA ALA A 267 -16.77 -14.37 -2.90
C ALA A 267 -15.85 -15.55 -3.26
N SER A 268 -15.93 -16.05 -4.50
CA SER A 268 -15.05 -17.15 -4.98
C SER A 268 -13.56 -16.80 -4.93
N LYS A 269 -13.23 -15.48 -4.93
CA LYS A 269 -11.87 -14.96 -4.78
C LYS A 269 -11.49 -14.67 -3.31
N GLY A 270 -12.34 -15.06 -2.36
CA GLY A 270 -12.11 -14.84 -0.92
C GLY A 270 -12.15 -13.37 -0.47
N ARG A 271 -12.75 -12.47 -1.27
CA ARG A 271 -12.80 -11.02 -0.97
C ARG A 271 -13.99 -10.62 -0.11
N ILE A 272 -15.05 -11.39 -0.14
CA ILE A 272 -16.25 -11.27 0.70
C ILE A 272 -16.69 -12.69 1.09
N SER A 273 -17.48 -12.82 2.16
CA SER A 273 -18.08 -14.11 2.56
C SER A 273 -19.32 -14.45 1.71
N GLN A 274 -19.76 -15.71 1.76
CA GLN A 274 -21.04 -16.10 1.14
C GLN A 274 -22.23 -15.45 1.85
N GLU A 275 -22.15 -15.21 3.15
CA GLU A 275 -23.14 -14.47 3.92
C GLU A 275 -23.26 -13.02 3.45
N ASP A 276 -22.13 -12.36 3.11
CA ASP A 276 -22.14 -11.03 2.48
C ASP A 276 -22.88 -11.02 1.15
N VAL A 277 -22.76 -12.07 0.33
CA VAL A 277 -23.48 -12.18 -0.95
C VAL A 277 -24.97 -12.16 -0.72
N GLU A 278 -25.48 -13.00 0.20
CA GLU A 278 -26.91 -13.07 0.49
C GLU A 278 -27.43 -11.77 1.11
N THR A 279 -26.71 -11.20 2.07
CA THR A 279 -27.06 -9.93 2.71
C THR A 279 -27.16 -8.80 1.68
N ARG A 280 -26.15 -8.63 0.83
CA ARG A 280 -26.10 -7.54 -0.16
C ARG A 280 -27.13 -7.73 -1.29
N CYS A 281 -27.30 -8.96 -1.76
CA CYS A 281 -28.35 -9.26 -2.73
C CYS A 281 -29.74 -9.02 -2.15
N GLY A 282 -29.98 -9.32 -0.85
CA GLY A 282 -31.23 -9.08 -0.16
C GLY A 282 -31.59 -7.59 0.00
N LEU A 283 -30.61 -6.69 -0.12
CA LEU A 283 -30.85 -5.24 -0.11
C LEU A 283 -31.27 -4.68 -1.48
N ILE A 284 -31.19 -5.46 -2.56
CA ILE A 284 -31.48 -5.00 -3.92
C ILE A 284 -32.71 -5.73 -4.46
N GLY A 285 -33.76 -4.98 -4.74
CA GLY A 285 -35.01 -5.48 -5.33
C GLY A 285 -35.50 -4.58 -6.48
N GLY A 286 -36.67 -4.90 -7.02
CA GLY A 286 -37.36 -4.12 -8.05
C GLY A 286 -38.83 -3.91 -7.75
#